data_fb02c396b6f8752441c1f3a1f1694c2e
#
_entry.id   fb02c396b6f8752441c1f3a1f1694c2e
#
_cell.length_a   1.000
_cell.length_b   1.000
_cell.length_c   1.000
_cell.angle_alpha   90.00
_cell.angle_beta   90.00
_cell.angle_gamma   90.00
#
_symmetry.space_group_name_H-M   'P 1'
#
loop_
_entity.id
_entity.type
_entity.pdbx_description
1 polymer ?
#
loop_
_entity_poly.entity_id
_entity_poly.type
_entity_poly.pdbx_seq_one_letter_code
_entity_poly.pdbx_strand_id
1 'polypeptide(L)'
;TTARDYVNPVDYDHPYSSMAAFADTLALRYDANRTRHAYYRQLRLIHEHFGTDPAAVTQAQLREYFLMVKLKKCWKPKTIRQAVAASKMFFVDQLGCDDWIVFSQIRTQDHDTLPAVLTRQQVHDLLFHIRLRRYRTPLKLIYCCGLRLSECLGLTIHDILGRENKLIIRNSKGHKDRFLPLPTALYLE
;
A
#
# COMPACT_ATOMS: atom_id res chain seq x y z
N THR A 1 -0.73 -19.23 4.04
CA THR A 1 -0.98 -17.99 4.78
C THR A 1 -1.29 -16.94 3.74
N THR A 2 -2.55 -16.73 3.53
CA THR A 2 -3.15 -15.72 2.66
C THR A 2 -2.50 -14.36 2.93
N ALA A 3 -2.17 -13.64 1.86
CA ALA A 3 -1.95 -12.21 1.93
C ALA A 3 -3.02 -11.64 2.88
N ARG A 4 -2.64 -10.78 3.82
CA ARG A 4 -3.61 -10.14 4.72
C ARG A 4 -4.70 -9.55 3.84
N ASP A 5 -5.84 -10.23 3.81
CA ASP A 5 -7.01 -9.73 3.13
C ASP A 5 -7.41 -8.46 3.87
N TYR A 6 -7.09 -7.30 3.27
CA TYR A 6 -7.55 -6.03 3.81
C TYR A 6 -9.07 -6.04 3.73
N VAL A 7 -9.71 -6.04 4.87
CA VAL A 7 -11.17 -5.91 4.95
C VAL A 7 -11.55 -4.60 4.26
N ASN A 8 -12.58 -4.68 3.41
CA ASN A 8 -13.08 -3.49 2.73
C ASN A 8 -13.60 -2.49 3.78
N PRO A 9 -13.23 -1.20 3.75
CA PRO A 9 -13.76 -0.21 4.67
C PRO A 9 -15.29 -0.13 4.75
N VAL A 10 -16.00 -0.49 3.70
CA VAL A 10 -17.48 -0.57 3.70
C VAL A 10 -18.00 -1.57 4.73
N ASP A 11 -17.25 -2.62 5.02
CA ASP A 11 -17.63 -3.67 5.96
C ASP A 11 -17.28 -3.33 7.44
N TYR A 12 -16.78 -2.10 7.69
CA TYR A 12 -16.48 -1.68 9.06
C TYR A 12 -17.73 -1.17 9.77
N ASP A 13 -17.72 -1.30 11.09
CA ASP A 13 -18.64 -0.54 11.93
C ASP A 13 -18.14 0.91 12.02
N HIS A 14 -18.92 1.82 11.44
CA HIS A 14 -18.54 3.22 11.33
C HIS A 14 -19.16 4.02 12.48
N PRO A 15 -18.36 4.76 13.28
CA PRO A 15 -18.89 5.56 14.37
C PRO A 15 -19.79 6.73 13.90
N TYR A 16 -19.61 7.17 12.64
CA TYR A 16 -20.35 8.29 12.05
C TYR A 16 -20.75 8.02 10.61
N SER A 17 -21.91 8.56 10.21
CA SER A 17 -22.44 8.45 8.85
C SER A 17 -21.50 9.10 7.79
N SER A 18 -20.78 10.14 8.17
CA SER A 18 -19.77 10.79 7.31
C SER A 18 -18.63 9.85 6.92
N MET A 19 -18.20 9.00 7.87
CA MET A 19 -17.15 8.00 7.65
C MET A 19 -17.68 6.81 6.83
N ALA A 20 -18.94 6.40 7.01
CA ALA A 20 -19.59 5.41 6.17
C ALA A 20 -19.66 5.88 4.72
N ALA A 21 -20.16 7.10 4.49
CA ALA A 21 -20.22 7.69 3.16
C ALA A 21 -18.83 7.83 2.50
N PHE A 22 -17.78 8.07 3.29
CA PHE A 22 -16.41 8.07 2.76
C PHE A 22 -15.95 6.67 2.35
N ALA A 23 -16.29 5.65 3.10
CA ALA A 23 -15.99 4.26 2.74
C ALA A 23 -16.67 3.88 1.40
N ASP A 24 -17.92 4.28 1.21
CA ASP A 24 -18.65 4.08 -0.05
C ASP A 24 -17.98 4.83 -1.21
N THR A 25 -17.60 6.09 -1.00
CA THR A 25 -16.86 6.89 -1.98
C THR A 25 -15.54 6.21 -2.40
N LEU A 26 -14.81 5.64 -1.43
CA LEU A 26 -13.60 4.87 -1.70
C LEU A 26 -13.88 3.59 -2.48
N ALA A 27 -15.00 2.91 -2.19
CA ALA A 27 -15.40 1.70 -2.88
C ALA A 27 -15.75 1.97 -4.36
N LEU A 28 -16.39 3.10 -4.63
CA LEU A 28 -16.70 3.54 -6.00
C LEU A 28 -15.45 3.98 -6.78
N ARG A 29 -14.44 4.55 -6.10
CA ARG A 29 -13.27 5.17 -6.75
C ARG A 29 -12.09 4.20 -6.93
N TYR A 30 -11.98 3.18 -6.11
CA TYR A 30 -10.82 2.26 -6.11
C TYR A 30 -11.24 0.80 -6.03
N ASP A 31 -10.73 -0.05 -6.92
CA ASP A 31 -10.98 -1.50 -6.90
C ASP A 31 -10.20 -2.22 -5.79
N ALA A 32 -8.97 -1.77 -5.50
CA ALA A 32 -8.08 -2.45 -4.58
C ALA A 32 -8.42 -2.13 -3.11
N ASN A 33 -8.83 -3.13 -2.32
CA ASN A 33 -9.11 -3.01 -0.89
C ASN A 33 -7.95 -2.39 -0.10
N ARG A 34 -6.70 -2.70 -0.47
CA ARG A 34 -5.51 -2.11 0.16
C ARG A 34 -5.47 -0.58 0.02
N THR A 35 -5.87 -0.06 -1.15
CA THR A 35 -5.93 1.38 -1.40
C THR A 35 -7.05 2.01 -0.58
N ARG A 36 -8.25 1.42 -0.61
CA ARG A 36 -9.41 1.86 0.20
C ARG A 36 -9.04 1.94 1.68
N HIS A 37 -8.49 0.85 2.21
CA HIS A 37 -8.04 0.79 3.61
C HIS A 37 -6.99 1.84 3.95
N ALA A 38 -6.03 2.09 3.06
CA ALA A 38 -4.97 3.07 3.29
C ALA A 38 -5.51 4.51 3.39
N TYR A 39 -6.50 4.87 2.55
CA TYR A 39 -7.16 6.17 2.60
C TYR A 39 -8.10 6.29 3.80
N TYR A 40 -8.94 5.29 4.03
CA TYR A 40 -9.86 5.26 5.17
C TYR A 40 -9.12 5.35 6.51
N ARG A 41 -7.97 4.67 6.63
CA ARG A 41 -7.12 4.76 7.83
C ARG A 41 -6.69 6.19 8.14
N GLN A 42 -6.43 7.03 7.13
CA GLN A 42 -6.05 8.43 7.39
C GLN A 42 -7.21 9.21 8.03
N LEU A 43 -8.43 9.00 7.56
CA LEU A 43 -9.62 9.62 8.16
C LEU A 43 -9.85 9.11 9.59
N ARG A 44 -9.68 7.80 9.82
CA ARG A 44 -9.75 7.21 11.15
C ARG A 44 -8.75 7.81 12.12
N LEU A 45 -7.52 8.08 11.68
CA LEU A 45 -6.50 8.74 12.52
C LEU A 45 -6.88 10.18 12.89
N ILE A 46 -7.60 10.89 12.03
CA ILE A 46 -8.16 12.22 12.35
C ILE A 46 -9.25 12.07 13.41
N HIS A 47 -10.19 11.12 13.22
CA HIS A 47 -11.20 10.80 14.23
C HIS A 47 -10.59 10.44 15.58
N GLU A 48 -9.61 9.53 15.61
CA GLU A 48 -8.91 9.10 16.82
C GLU A 48 -8.21 10.27 17.54
N HIS A 49 -7.73 11.25 16.77
CA HIS A 49 -7.04 12.42 17.33
C HIS A 49 -7.99 13.42 17.99
N PHE A 50 -9.15 13.68 17.37
CA PHE A 50 -10.11 14.67 17.87
C PHE A 50 -11.22 14.08 18.73
N GLY A 51 -11.47 12.77 18.66
CA GLY A 51 -12.54 12.09 19.38
C GLY A 51 -13.96 12.46 18.91
N THR A 52 -14.07 13.09 17.73
CA THR A 52 -15.33 13.59 17.16
C THR A 52 -15.53 13.12 15.74
N ASP A 53 -16.71 13.38 15.16
CA ASP A 53 -16.92 13.19 13.72
C ASP A 53 -15.88 14.01 12.93
N PRO A 54 -15.12 13.40 12.02
CA PRO A 54 -14.22 14.15 11.15
C PRO A 54 -14.90 15.28 10.37
N ALA A 55 -16.19 15.15 10.07
CA ALA A 55 -16.95 16.21 9.38
C ALA A 55 -17.12 17.49 10.22
N ALA A 56 -17.01 17.38 11.56
CA ALA A 56 -17.05 18.53 12.46
C ALA A 56 -15.69 19.23 12.65
N VAL A 57 -14.61 18.67 12.09
CA VAL A 57 -13.26 19.24 12.22
C VAL A 57 -13.13 20.48 11.35
N THR A 58 -12.71 21.58 11.95
CA THR A 58 -12.49 22.84 11.23
C THR A 58 -11.16 22.87 10.49
N GLN A 59 -11.03 23.79 9.52
CA GLN A 59 -9.78 23.99 8.78
C GLN A 59 -8.59 24.30 9.72
N ALA A 60 -8.82 25.10 10.76
CA ALA A 60 -7.80 25.46 11.75
C ALA A 60 -7.32 24.24 12.52
N GLN A 61 -8.23 23.40 13.01
CA GLN A 61 -7.91 22.14 13.68
C GLN A 61 -7.16 21.16 12.76
N LEU A 62 -7.59 21.03 11.52
CA LEU A 62 -6.91 20.18 10.56
C LEU A 62 -5.48 20.67 10.28
N ARG A 63 -5.26 22.00 10.23
CA ARG A 63 -3.93 22.59 10.10
C ARG A 63 -3.04 22.25 11.32
N GLU A 64 -3.57 22.34 12.51
CA GLU A 64 -2.85 21.96 13.75
C GLU A 64 -2.50 20.46 13.76
N TYR A 65 -3.44 19.61 13.33
CA TYR A 65 -3.20 18.17 13.17
C TYR A 65 -2.03 17.91 12.22
N PHE A 66 -1.99 18.53 11.05
CA PHE A 66 -0.89 18.35 10.10
C PHE A 66 0.44 18.91 10.62
N LEU A 67 0.42 20.00 11.35
CA LEU A 67 1.63 20.50 12.04
C LEU A 67 2.13 19.47 13.07
N MET A 68 1.24 18.92 13.87
CA MET A 68 1.56 17.90 14.87
C MET A 68 2.16 16.65 14.23
N VAL A 69 1.54 16.09 13.18
CA VAL A 69 2.05 14.87 12.54
C VAL A 69 3.37 15.09 11.81
N LYS A 70 3.57 16.30 11.28
CA LYS A 70 4.82 16.67 10.59
C LYS A 70 5.96 16.93 11.55
N LEU A 71 5.74 17.70 12.61
CA LEU A 71 6.79 18.21 13.50
C LEU A 71 7.01 17.35 14.74
N LYS A 72 5.93 16.85 15.36
CA LYS A 72 6.03 16.04 16.59
C LYS A 72 6.10 14.54 16.30
N LYS A 73 5.26 14.01 15.40
CA LYS A 73 5.25 12.58 15.03
C LYS A 73 6.25 12.25 13.91
N CYS A 74 6.88 13.22 13.30
CA CYS A 74 7.91 13.08 12.25
C CYS A 74 7.50 12.09 11.14
N TRP A 75 6.26 12.20 10.65
CA TRP A 75 5.79 11.33 9.58
C TRP A 75 6.62 11.51 8.32
N LYS A 76 6.90 10.40 7.64
CA LYS A 76 7.61 10.43 6.35
C LYS A 76 6.80 11.22 5.30
N PRO A 77 7.47 11.93 4.37
CA PRO A 77 6.82 12.72 3.33
C PRO A 77 5.73 11.95 2.56
N LYS A 78 5.98 10.68 2.21
CA LYS A 78 5.00 9.80 1.54
C LYS A 78 3.72 9.59 2.37
N THR A 79 3.85 9.44 3.69
CA THR A 79 2.71 9.29 4.61
C THR A 79 1.90 10.57 4.70
N ILE A 80 2.57 11.72 4.79
CA ILE A 80 1.90 13.03 4.82
C ILE A 80 1.14 13.27 3.51
N ARG A 81 1.73 12.99 2.36
CA ARG A 81 1.04 13.12 1.06
C ARG A 81 -0.20 12.25 0.97
N GLN A 82 -0.12 11.01 1.46
CA GLN A 82 -1.28 10.12 1.50
C GLN A 82 -2.37 10.66 2.42
N ALA A 83 -2.00 11.19 3.59
CA ALA A 83 -2.94 11.82 4.51
C ALA A 83 -3.61 13.05 3.91
N VAL A 84 -2.83 13.92 3.26
CA VAL A 84 -3.35 15.09 2.54
C VAL A 84 -4.32 14.68 1.42
N ALA A 85 -3.97 13.66 0.64
CA ALA A 85 -4.84 13.19 -0.44
C ALA A 85 -6.16 12.61 0.09
N ALA A 86 -6.11 11.82 1.16
CA ALA A 86 -7.31 11.28 1.83
C ALA A 86 -8.17 12.40 2.42
N SER A 87 -7.55 13.37 3.10
CA SER A 87 -8.25 14.52 3.68
C SER A 87 -8.89 15.39 2.60
N LYS A 88 -8.20 15.65 1.48
CA LYS A 88 -8.81 16.36 0.35
C LYS A 88 -10.05 15.66 -0.17
N MET A 89 -9.96 14.35 -0.38
CA MET A 89 -11.09 13.57 -0.86
C MET A 89 -12.28 13.62 0.11
N PHE A 90 -12.05 13.66 1.41
CA PHE A 90 -13.11 13.76 2.40
C PHE A 90 -13.64 15.18 2.53
N PHE A 91 -12.79 16.17 2.81
CA PHE A 91 -13.23 17.53 3.12
C PHE A 91 -13.63 18.32 1.86
N VAL A 92 -12.91 18.17 0.75
CA VAL A 92 -13.19 18.90 -0.48
C VAL A 92 -14.19 18.13 -1.35
N ASP A 93 -13.85 16.90 -1.79
CA ASP A 93 -14.68 16.17 -2.75
C ASP A 93 -16.05 15.74 -2.15
N GLN A 94 -16.09 15.36 -0.87
CA GLN A 94 -17.31 14.84 -0.24
C GLN A 94 -18.09 15.90 0.54
N LEU A 95 -17.42 16.78 1.29
CA LEU A 95 -18.08 17.80 2.13
C LEU A 95 -18.19 19.18 1.45
N GLY A 96 -17.55 19.38 0.29
CA GLY A 96 -17.63 20.64 -0.46
C GLY A 96 -16.85 21.79 0.17
N CYS A 97 -15.82 21.53 0.96
CA CYS A 97 -14.97 22.56 1.57
C CYS A 97 -13.91 23.08 0.58
N ASP A 98 -14.33 23.59 -0.57
CA ASP A 98 -13.45 23.98 -1.68
C ASP A 98 -12.55 25.18 -1.35
N ASP A 99 -12.95 26.01 -0.41
CA ASP A 99 -12.23 27.20 0.08
C ASP A 99 -11.08 26.89 1.03
N TRP A 100 -10.90 25.61 1.41
CA TRP A 100 -9.86 25.21 2.35
C TRP A 100 -8.46 25.31 1.76
N ILE A 101 -7.73 26.34 2.18
CA ILE A 101 -6.35 26.60 1.74
C ILE A 101 -5.29 25.74 2.43
N VAL A 102 -5.64 25.04 3.53
CA VAL A 102 -4.70 24.23 4.32
C VAL A 102 -3.94 23.22 3.46
N PHE A 103 -4.60 22.64 2.47
CA PHE A 103 -3.99 21.61 1.61
C PHE A 103 -2.89 22.17 0.67
N SER A 104 -2.97 23.44 0.28
CA SER A 104 -1.94 24.11 -0.53
C SER A 104 -0.71 24.51 0.29
N GLN A 105 -0.88 24.69 1.60
CA GLN A 105 0.18 25.07 2.54
C GLN A 105 1.07 23.88 2.96
N ILE A 106 0.56 22.64 2.84
CA ILE A 106 1.29 21.44 3.27
C ILE A 106 2.25 21.01 2.16
N ARG A 107 3.49 21.46 2.25
CA ARG A 107 4.57 21.05 1.34
C ARG A 107 5.37 19.91 1.96
N THR A 108 5.65 18.89 1.15
CA THR A 108 6.54 17.77 1.52
C THR A 108 7.64 17.65 0.49
N GLN A 109 8.88 17.68 0.94
CA GLN A 109 10.03 17.40 0.07
C GLN A 109 10.35 15.92 0.16
N ASP A 110 10.50 15.25 -0.99
CA ASP A 110 11.07 13.91 -1.04
C ASP A 110 12.59 14.05 -1.11
N HIS A 111 13.27 13.41 -0.20
CA HIS A 111 14.67 13.10 -0.37
C HIS A 111 14.72 11.68 -0.95
N ASP A 112 15.01 11.55 -2.23
CA ASP A 112 15.26 10.26 -2.85
C ASP A 112 16.57 9.70 -2.31
N THR A 113 16.45 8.89 -1.26
CA THR A 113 17.56 8.08 -0.79
C THR A 113 17.61 6.80 -1.62
N LEU A 114 18.75 6.54 -2.25
CA LEU A 114 18.97 5.29 -2.94
C LEU A 114 18.84 4.14 -1.93
N PRO A 115 18.06 3.10 -2.25
CA PRO A 115 17.97 1.93 -1.38
C PRO A 115 19.34 1.24 -1.28
N ALA A 116 19.66 0.71 -0.10
CA ALA A 116 20.82 -0.17 0.04
C ALA A 116 20.60 -1.42 -0.80
N VAL A 117 21.49 -1.66 -1.77
CA VAL A 117 21.45 -2.82 -2.66
C VAL A 117 22.40 -3.88 -2.13
N LEU A 118 21.91 -5.10 -1.94
CA LEU A 118 22.73 -6.24 -1.55
C LEU A 118 23.63 -6.68 -2.72
N THR A 119 24.86 -7.03 -2.43
CA THR A 119 25.75 -7.65 -3.41
C THR A 119 25.28 -9.08 -3.72
N ARG A 120 25.73 -9.63 -4.86
CA ARG A 120 25.41 -11.03 -5.22
C ARG A 120 25.84 -12.02 -4.12
N GLN A 121 27.00 -11.81 -3.51
CA GLN A 121 27.50 -12.66 -2.42
C GLN A 121 26.57 -12.57 -1.21
N GLN A 122 26.17 -11.39 -0.79
CA GLN A 122 25.23 -11.19 0.33
C GLN A 122 23.89 -11.87 0.08
N VAL A 123 23.37 -11.81 -1.15
CA VAL A 123 22.13 -12.52 -1.51
C VAL A 123 22.31 -14.02 -1.44
N HIS A 124 23.43 -14.54 -1.95
CA HIS A 124 23.76 -15.97 -1.89
C HIS A 124 23.83 -16.46 -0.41
N ASP A 125 24.55 -15.74 0.43
CA ASP A 125 24.74 -16.06 1.84
C ASP A 125 23.40 -16.02 2.59
N LEU A 126 22.56 -15.01 2.31
CA LEU A 126 21.22 -14.90 2.87
C LEU A 126 20.38 -16.13 2.50
N LEU A 127 20.33 -16.48 1.21
CA LEU A 127 19.55 -17.63 0.73
C LEU A 127 20.09 -18.96 1.27
N PHE A 128 21.41 -19.09 1.43
CA PHE A 128 22.06 -20.28 1.98
C PHE A 128 21.64 -20.53 3.44
N HIS A 129 21.56 -19.48 4.26
CA HIS A 129 21.17 -19.59 5.66
C HIS A 129 19.67 -19.84 5.89
N ILE A 130 18.82 -19.67 4.89
CA ILE A 130 17.40 -20.00 4.99
C ILE A 130 17.18 -21.50 4.82
N ARG A 131 17.03 -22.21 5.94
CA ARG A 131 16.88 -23.68 5.96
C ARG A 131 15.53 -24.16 5.40
N LEU A 132 14.45 -23.41 5.65
CA LEU A 132 13.10 -23.81 5.25
C LEU A 132 12.83 -23.50 3.78
N ARG A 133 12.62 -24.54 2.96
CA ARG A 133 12.34 -24.42 1.52
C ARG A 133 11.17 -23.48 1.24
N ARG A 134 10.09 -23.54 2.03
CA ARG A 134 8.90 -22.69 1.87
C ARG A 134 9.19 -21.18 1.89
N TYR A 135 10.31 -20.75 2.47
CA TYR A 135 10.76 -19.35 2.45
C TYR A 135 11.88 -19.14 1.43
N ARG A 136 12.79 -20.10 1.30
CA ARG A 136 13.93 -19.98 0.39
C ARG A 136 13.52 -19.95 -1.07
N THR A 137 12.62 -20.85 -1.51
CA THR A 137 12.21 -20.95 -2.91
C THR A 137 11.50 -19.68 -3.39
N PRO A 138 10.51 -19.11 -2.67
CA PRO A 138 9.92 -17.81 -3.05
C PRO A 138 10.94 -16.67 -3.16
N LEU A 139 11.90 -16.59 -2.24
CA LEU A 139 12.93 -15.55 -2.28
C LEU A 139 13.89 -15.73 -3.47
N LYS A 140 14.25 -16.97 -3.82
CA LYS A 140 15.00 -17.25 -5.04
C LYS A 140 14.23 -16.83 -6.30
N LEU A 141 12.94 -17.14 -6.39
CA LEU A 141 12.06 -16.71 -7.50
C LEU A 141 11.99 -15.20 -7.61
N ILE A 142 11.79 -14.50 -6.48
CA ILE A 142 11.78 -13.03 -6.45
C ILE A 142 13.10 -12.48 -6.98
N TYR A 143 14.23 -13.01 -6.52
CA TYR A 143 15.55 -12.54 -6.91
C TYR A 143 15.88 -12.83 -8.38
N CYS A 144 15.64 -14.06 -8.83
CA CYS A 144 16.03 -14.50 -10.18
C CYS A 144 15.07 -13.99 -11.27
N CYS A 145 13.77 -13.90 -10.97
CA CYS A 145 12.75 -13.53 -11.95
C CYS A 145 12.23 -12.09 -11.79
N GLY A 146 12.71 -11.34 -10.81
CA GLY A 146 12.26 -9.97 -10.55
C GLY A 146 10.79 -9.86 -10.17
N LEU A 147 10.26 -10.85 -9.43
CA LEU A 147 8.87 -10.87 -9.01
C LEU A 147 8.61 -9.87 -7.88
N ARG A 148 7.41 -9.27 -7.88
CA ARG A 148 6.91 -8.61 -6.66
C ARG A 148 6.52 -9.66 -5.63
N LEU A 149 6.62 -9.32 -4.35
CA LEU A 149 6.25 -10.23 -3.26
C LEU A 149 4.85 -10.80 -3.44
N SER A 150 3.86 -9.97 -3.78
CA SER A 150 2.48 -10.40 -3.99
C SER A 150 2.32 -11.32 -5.21
N GLU A 151 3.07 -11.09 -6.27
CA GLU A 151 3.09 -11.96 -7.44
C GLU A 151 3.64 -13.34 -7.10
N CYS A 152 4.77 -13.37 -6.39
CA CYS A 152 5.38 -14.63 -5.98
C CYS A 152 4.49 -15.44 -5.02
N LEU A 153 3.82 -14.78 -4.07
CA LEU A 153 2.92 -15.44 -3.12
C LEU A 153 1.61 -15.91 -3.76
N GLY A 154 1.22 -15.31 -4.88
CA GLY A 154 0.03 -15.69 -5.66
C GLY A 154 0.29 -16.74 -6.73
N LEU A 155 1.55 -17.17 -6.94
CA LEU A 155 1.88 -18.21 -7.93
C LEU A 155 1.23 -19.55 -7.58
N THR A 156 0.66 -20.17 -8.60
CA THR A 156 0.15 -21.54 -8.57
C THR A 156 1.01 -22.46 -9.42
N ILE A 157 0.85 -23.77 -9.26
CA ILE A 157 1.54 -24.76 -10.09
C ILE A 157 1.19 -24.61 -11.59
N HIS A 158 0.01 -24.10 -11.90
CA HIS A 158 -0.45 -23.87 -13.28
C HIS A 158 0.23 -22.68 -13.96
N ASP A 159 0.87 -21.82 -13.18
CA ASP A 159 1.59 -20.66 -13.69
C ASP A 159 3.05 -20.98 -14.04
N ILE A 160 3.49 -22.21 -13.71
CA ILE A 160 4.86 -22.69 -13.96
C ILE A 160 4.88 -23.56 -15.21
N LEU A 161 5.32 -23.00 -16.33
CA LEU A 161 5.49 -23.71 -17.59
C LEU A 161 6.93 -24.28 -17.67
N GLY A 162 7.21 -25.32 -16.92
CA GLY A 162 8.57 -25.85 -16.77
C GLY A 162 9.19 -26.33 -18.09
N ARG A 163 8.41 -26.96 -18.97
CA ARG A 163 8.89 -27.41 -20.30
C ARG A 163 9.29 -26.25 -21.20
N GLU A 164 8.69 -25.08 -21.01
CA GLU A 164 8.97 -23.86 -21.77
C GLU A 164 9.94 -22.92 -21.07
N ASN A 165 10.38 -23.26 -19.84
CA ASN A 165 11.17 -22.41 -18.98
C ASN A 165 10.55 -21.02 -18.79
N LYS A 166 9.23 -20.97 -18.53
CA LYS A 166 8.47 -19.73 -18.38
C LYS A 166 7.61 -19.75 -17.12
N LEU A 167 7.37 -18.55 -16.59
CA LEU A 167 6.37 -18.25 -15.56
C LEU A 167 5.29 -17.36 -16.16
N ILE A 168 4.02 -17.63 -15.82
CA ILE A 168 2.90 -16.72 -16.10
C ILE A 168 2.66 -15.90 -14.84
N ILE A 169 2.72 -14.59 -14.94
CA ILE A 169 2.32 -13.68 -13.87
C ILE A 169 0.97 -13.10 -14.25
N ARG A 170 -0.04 -13.51 -13.49
CA ARG A 170 -1.42 -13.05 -13.68
C ARG A 170 -1.72 -11.85 -12.79
N ASN A 171 -2.65 -10.99 -13.24
CA ASN A 171 -3.13 -9.84 -12.47
C ASN A 171 -2.02 -8.96 -11.87
N SER A 172 -0.95 -8.71 -12.62
CA SER A 172 0.09 -7.76 -12.24
C SER A 172 -0.50 -6.36 -12.10
N LYS A 173 0.29 -5.40 -11.61
CA LYS A 173 -0.13 -4.00 -11.45
C LYS A 173 -0.76 -3.48 -12.75
N GLY A 174 -2.05 -3.12 -12.71
CA GLY A 174 -2.82 -2.69 -13.87
C GLY A 174 -3.53 -3.83 -14.61
N HIS A 175 -3.78 -4.98 -13.95
CA HIS A 175 -4.50 -6.15 -14.49
C HIS A 175 -3.89 -6.71 -15.78
N LYS A 176 -2.55 -6.63 -15.92
CA LYS A 176 -1.85 -7.15 -17.10
C LYS A 176 -1.13 -8.45 -16.77
N ASP A 177 -1.35 -9.46 -17.59
CA ASP A 177 -0.59 -10.70 -17.52
C ASP A 177 0.74 -10.54 -18.28
N ARG A 178 1.79 -11.21 -17.79
CA ARG A 178 3.10 -11.24 -18.46
C ARG A 178 3.79 -12.56 -18.27
N PHE A 179 4.59 -12.94 -19.26
CA PHE A 179 5.52 -14.05 -19.16
C PHE A 179 6.88 -13.60 -18.65
N LEU A 180 7.51 -14.43 -17.83
CA LEU A 180 8.87 -14.24 -17.38
C LEU A 180 9.68 -15.52 -17.64
N PRO A 181 10.97 -15.42 -17.95
CA PRO A 181 11.83 -16.59 -18.04
C PRO A 181 12.02 -17.23 -16.66
N LEU A 182 11.91 -18.55 -16.61
CA LEU A 182 12.21 -19.36 -15.42
C LEU A 182 13.58 -20.03 -15.62
N PRO A 183 14.60 -19.69 -14.83
CA PRO A 183 15.89 -20.38 -14.88
C PRO A 183 15.73 -21.88 -14.60
N THR A 184 16.27 -22.74 -15.44
CA THR A 184 16.16 -24.21 -15.34
C THR A 184 16.63 -24.72 -13.98
N ALA A 185 17.67 -24.13 -13.41
CA ALA A 185 18.16 -24.49 -12.06
C ALA A 185 17.12 -24.31 -10.95
N LEU A 186 16.16 -23.38 -11.12
CA LEU A 186 15.07 -23.16 -10.16
C LEU A 186 13.91 -24.12 -10.35
N TYR A 187 13.71 -24.61 -11.59
CA TYR A 187 12.65 -25.57 -11.90
C TYR A 187 12.94 -26.97 -11.33
N LEU A 188 14.21 -27.30 -11.18
CA LEU A 188 14.68 -28.61 -10.67
C LEU A 188 14.78 -28.69 -9.13
N GLU A 189 14.57 -27.61 -8.38
CA GLU A 189 14.52 -27.55 -6.91
C GLU A 189 13.09 -27.78 -6.35
#